data_84df07d9763ba5f174b363c3854768e7
#
_entry.id   84df07d9763ba5f174b363c3854768e7
#
_cell.length_a   1.000
_cell.length_b   1.000
_cell.length_c   1.000
_cell.angle_alpha   90.00
_cell.angle_beta   90.00
_cell.angle_gamma   90.00
#
_symmetry.space_group_name_H-M   'P 1'
#
loop_
_entity.id
_entity.type
_entity.pdbx_description
1 polymer ?
#
loop_
_entity_poly.entity_id
_entity_poly.type
_entity_poly.pdbx_seq_one_letter_code
_entity_poly.pdbx_strand_id
1 'polypeptide(L)' 'MTKLNIEILKKITNTVPDDFTLCFQAPDGYIFDITDNVEIRVSEKRIMLKSQ' A
#
# COMPACT_ATOMS: atom_id res chain seq x y z
N MET A 1 -7.87 -8.73 10.13
CA MET A 1 -6.87 -7.68 9.82
C MET A 1 -7.54 -6.32 9.72
N THR A 2 -6.80 -5.28 10.04
CA THR A 2 -7.30 -3.91 9.97
C THR A 2 -7.34 -3.44 8.52
N LYS A 3 -8.42 -2.74 8.16
CA LYS A 3 -8.49 -2.13 6.83
C LYS A 3 -7.56 -0.93 6.77
N LEU A 4 -6.95 -0.73 5.62
CA LEU A 4 -6.12 0.44 5.38
C LEU A 4 -7.03 1.68 5.28
N ASN A 5 -6.66 2.72 5.98
CA ASN A 5 -7.36 4.01 5.89
C ASN A 5 -6.33 5.12 5.64
N ILE A 6 -6.82 6.34 5.48
CA ILE A 6 -5.93 7.46 5.14
C ILE A 6 -4.92 7.74 6.26
N GLU A 7 -5.32 7.59 7.51
CA GLU A 7 -4.41 7.81 8.63
C GLU A 7 -3.24 6.82 8.59
N ILE A 8 -3.53 5.54 8.39
CA ILE A 8 -2.52 4.49 8.31
C ILE A 8 -1.63 4.70 7.08
N LEU A 9 -2.24 5.04 5.95
CA LEU A 9 -1.51 5.29 4.72
C LEU A 9 -0.53 6.44 4.87
N LYS A 10 -0.94 7.52 5.52
CA LYS A 10 -0.04 8.65 5.78
C LYS A 10 1.16 8.24 6.63
N LYS A 11 0.95 7.39 7.63
CA LYS A 11 2.05 6.90 8.45
C LYS A 11 3.03 6.07 7.63
N ILE A 12 2.50 5.20 6.78
CA ILE A 12 3.33 4.34 5.93
C ILE A 12 4.14 5.19 4.95
N THR A 13 3.49 6.09 4.24
CA THR A 13 4.16 6.90 3.21
C THR A 13 5.16 7.87 3.82
N ASN A 14 4.98 8.23 5.08
CA ASN A 14 5.89 9.14 5.76
C ASN A 14 7.23 8.47 6.11
N THR A 15 7.31 7.15 6.01
CA THR A 15 8.54 6.40 6.32
C THR A 15 9.44 6.19 5.12
N VAL A 16 9.00 6.60 3.93
CA VAL A 16 9.73 6.38 2.68
C VAL A 16 9.91 7.70 1.93
N PRO A 17 10.92 7.76 1.03
CA PRO A 17 11.10 8.94 0.18
C PRO A 17 9.93 9.16 -0.77
N ASP A 18 9.77 10.40 -1.24
CA ASP A 18 8.66 10.79 -2.09
C ASP A 18 8.71 10.15 -3.48
N ASP A 19 9.85 9.64 -3.90
CA ASP A 19 9.99 9.01 -5.23
C ASP A 19 9.54 7.55 -5.27
N PHE A 20 9.06 7.01 -4.16
CA PHE A 20 8.49 5.65 -4.16
C PHE A 20 7.15 5.65 -4.90
N THR A 21 6.92 4.56 -5.63
CA THR A 21 5.68 4.36 -6.38
C THR A 21 4.73 3.47 -5.60
N LEU A 22 3.46 3.83 -5.58
CA LEU A 22 2.43 2.97 -5.00
C LEU A 22 1.96 1.97 -6.05
N CYS A 23 1.96 0.69 -5.68
CA CYS A 23 1.47 -0.38 -6.53
C CYS A 23 0.33 -1.10 -5.83
N PHE A 24 -0.62 -1.57 -6.60
CA PHE A 24 -1.80 -2.25 -6.07
C PHE A 24 -1.94 -3.62 -6.70
N GLN A 25 -2.10 -4.63 -5.86
CA GLN A 25 -2.27 -6.01 -6.31
C GLN A 25 -3.67 -6.49 -5.99
N ALA A 26 -4.51 -6.64 -7.01
CA ALA A 26 -5.89 -7.06 -6.85
C ALA A 26 -6.41 -7.69 -8.14
N PRO A 27 -7.45 -8.53 -8.06
CA PRO A 27 -8.16 -8.98 -9.25
C PRO A 27 -8.83 -7.80 -9.96
N ASP A 28 -8.96 -7.92 -11.28
CA ASP A 28 -9.49 -6.84 -12.10
C ASP A 28 -10.96 -6.53 -11.85
N GLY A 29 -11.29 -5.27 -11.93
CA GLY A 29 -12.69 -4.83 -12.09
C GLY A 29 -13.51 -4.75 -10.82
N TYR A 30 -12.95 -5.01 -9.67
CA TYR A 30 -13.70 -4.99 -8.42
C TYR A 30 -13.19 -3.92 -7.47
N ILE A 31 -14.08 -3.47 -6.58
CA ILE A 31 -13.72 -2.55 -5.50
C ILE A 31 -13.38 -3.39 -4.27
N PHE A 32 -12.22 -3.13 -3.68
CA PHE A 32 -11.72 -3.89 -2.54
C PHE A 32 -11.34 -2.98 -1.40
N ASP A 33 -11.50 -3.53 -0.19
CA ASP A 33 -10.83 -2.95 0.96
C ASP A 33 -9.39 -3.42 0.95
N ILE A 34 -8.46 -2.50 1.18
CA ILE A 34 -7.05 -2.80 1.25
C ILE A 34 -6.67 -3.01 2.71
N THR A 35 -5.91 -4.06 2.98
CA THR A 35 -5.45 -4.33 4.34
C THR A 35 -4.27 -3.44 4.69
N ASP A 36 -3.98 -3.33 5.98
CA ASP A 36 -2.80 -2.62 6.46
C ASP A 36 -1.50 -3.41 6.30
N ASN A 37 -1.59 -4.61 5.73
CA ASN A 37 -0.43 -5.45 5.45
C ASN A 37 0.19 -5.03 4.13
N VAL A 38 1.09 -4.06 4.17
CA VAL A 38 1.75 -3.55 2.97
C VAL A 38 3.18 -4.06 2.92
N GLU A 39 3.71 -4.21 1.69
CA GLU A 39 5.08 -4.62 1.49
C GLU A 39 5.88 -3.44 0.95
N ILE A 40 6.99 -3.12 1.60
CA ILE A 40 7.86 -2.04 1.16
C ILE A 40 9.08 -2.66 0.48
N ARG A 41 9.23 -2.39 -0.81
CA ARG A 41 10.36 -2.90 -1.61
C ARG A 41 11.34 -1.78 -1.89
N VAL A 42 12.35 -1.67 -1.04
CA VAL A 42 13.31 -0.57 -1.11
C VAL A 42 14.11 -0.61 -2.41
N SER A 43 14.54 -1.79 -2.85
CA SER A 43 15.33 -1.93 -4.07
C SER A 43 14.59 -1.50 -5.32
N GLU A 44 13.26 -1.62 -5.32
CA GLU A 44 12.42 -1.24 -6.46
C GLU A 44 11.75 0.11 -6.26
N LYS A 45 11.90 0.71 -5.09
CA LYS A 45 11.24 1.96 -4.71
C LYS A 45 9.74 1.86 -4.87
N ARG A 46 9.15 0.79 -4.33
CA ARG A 46 7.73 0.53 -4.43
C ARG A 46 7.12 0.18 -3.09
N ILE A 47 5.88 0.59 -2.91
CA ILE A 47 5.05 0.15 -1.81
C ILE A 47 3.91 -0.68 -2.43
N MET A 48 3.83 -1.96 -2.04
CA MET A 48 2.82 -2.86 -2.58
C MET A 48 1.64 -2.91 -1.62
N LEU A 49 0.48 -2.49 -2.11
CA LEU A 49 -0.78 -2.56 -1.37
C LEU A 49 -1.49 -3.86 -1.75
N LYS A 50 -2.01 -4.55 -0.74
CA LYS A 50 -2.64 -5.84 -0.96
C LYS A 50 -4.11 -5.77 -0.59
N SER A 51 -4.95 -6.38 -1.43
CA SER A 51 -6.38 -6.51 -1.12
C SER A 51 -6.59 -7.53 -0.01
N GLN A 52 -7.72 -7.40 0.62
CA GLN A 52 -8.14 -8.29 1.67
C GLN A 52 -8.48 -9.69 1.14
#